data_fce582f5accca9775d0ae12eaee502be
#
_entry.id   fce582f5accca9775d0ae12eaee502be
#
_cell.length_a   1.000
_cell.length_b   1.000
_cell.length_c   1.000
_cell.angle_alpha   90.00
_cell.angle_beta   90.00
_cell.angle_gamma   90.00
#
_symmetry.space_group_name_H-M   'P 1'
#
loop_
_entity.id
_entity.type
_entity.pdbx_description
1 polymer ?
#
loop_
_entity_poly.entity_id
_entity_poly.type
_entity_poly.pdbx_seq_one_letter_code
_entity_poly.pdbx_strand_id
1 'polypeptide(L)'
;MNSNSIPIIKLYGYPTSPFVLKTSCHLKYKQLPFEFIPVNPITRKQIRFTNQKQVPVLSIDEEWKNDSSPIAIWLDETFPEKPILGITAADRERILQVDDWISQQLLPARFRSAIKWDSAWDAIRNGWILGAAMNNAISIPWYLQFMWPVLIKRAKFLHRIIAQLDLEEPLWEMHERLADELIEHIGKGPFLAEMQTPSLADLSAYPIVIFSHLMGLHGRNVYLERKELVTWCKAVQSHLPANPLLVPDGLLKRELLV
;
A
#
# COMPACT_ATOMS: atom_id res chain seq x y z
N MET A 1 1.18 -4.38 37.10
CA MET A 1 0.14 -4.01 36.11
C MET A 1 -0.37 -5.29 35.49
N ASN A 2 -1.54 -5.71 35.91
CA ASN A 2 -2.19 -6.94 35.43
C ASN A 2 -3.17 -6.56 34.33
N SER A 3 -2.93 -7.03 33.10
CA SER A 3 -4.03 -7.54 32.29
C SER A 3 -3.45 -8.16 31.01
N ASN A 4 -3.61 -9.45 30.87
CA ASN A 4 -3.52 -10.24 29.62
C ASN A 4 -4.64 -9.84 28.63
N SER A 5 -5.01 -8.58 28.52
CA SER A 5 -5.95 -8.14 27.50
C SER A 5 -5.19 -7.93 26.20
N ILE A 6 -5.65 -8.58 25.14
CA ILE A 6 -5.16 -8.33 23.78
C ILE A 6 -5.43 -6.85 23.47
N PRO A 7 -4.43 -6.07 23.05
CA PRO A 7 -4.63 -4.65 22.74
C PRO A 7 -5.64 -4.47 21.59
N ILE A 8 -6.44 -3.44 21.67
CA ILE A 8 -7.41 -3.10 20.64
C ILE A 8 -6.69 -2.26 19.57
N ILE A 9 -6.46 -2.87 18.40
CA ILE A 9 -5.79 -2.20 17.30
C ILE A 9 -6.83 -1.77 16.25
N LYS A 10 -6.80 -0.48 15.86
CA LYS A 10 -7.69 0.07 14.83
C LYS A 10 -6.88 0.79 13.76
N LEU A 11 -7.11 0.39 12.50
CA LEU A 11 -6.51 1.02 11.32
C LEU A 11 -7.57 1.88 10.61
N TYR A 12 -7.33 3.18 10.56
CA TYR A 12 -8.22 4.14 9.91
C TYR A 12 -7.68 4.52 8.53
N GLY A 13 -8.51 4.42 7.50
CA GLY A 13 -8.06 4.78 6.17
C GLY A 13 -9.03 4.52 5.03
N TYR A 14 -8.52 4.64 3.81
CA TYR A 14 -9.24 4.27 2.60
C TYR A 14 -8.78 2.87 2.17
N PRO A 15 -9.70 1.96 1.79
CA PRO A 15 -9.33 0.59 1.40
C PRO A 15 -8.46 0.53 0.13
N THR A 16 -8.47 1.60 -0.66
CA THR A 16 -7.67 1.73 -1.90
C THR A 16 -6.41 2.57 -1.74
N SER A 17 -6.13 3.09 -0.54
CA SER A 17 -4.94 3.91 -0.30
C SER A 17 -3.69 3.02 -0.16
N PRO A 18 -2.66 3.21 -0.98
CA PRO A 18 -1.44 2.41 -0.89
C PRO A 18 -0.73 2.56 0.47
N PHE A 19 -0.78 3.74 1.10
CA PHE A 19 -0.24 3.95 2.45
C PHE A 19 -0.98 3.14 3.53
N VAL A 20 -2.30 3.02 3.40
CA VAL A 20 -3.14 2.23 4.31
C VAL A 20 -2.92 0.74 4.07
N LEU A 21 -2.80 0.32 2.80
CA LEU A 21 -2.49 -1.06 2.43
C LEU A 21 -1.11 -1.49 2.94
N LYS A 22 -0.09 -0.62 2.83
CA LYS A 22 1.22 -0.82 3.44
C LYS A 22 1.08 -1.15 4.93
N THR A 23 0.41 -0.30 5.71
CA THR A 23 0.20 -0.51 7.15
C THR A 23 -0.61 -1.79 7.44
N SER A 24 -1.62 -2.08 6.62
CA SER A 24 -2.39 -3.33 6.72
C SER A 24 -1.51 -4.57 6.52
N CYS A 25 -0.58 -4.54 5.55
CA CYS A 25 0.36 -5.63 5.32
C CYS A 25 1.29 -5.84 6.53
N HIS A 26 1.75 -4.77 7.20
CA HIS A 26 2.54 -4.90 8.44
C HIS A 26 1.75 -5.62 9.54
N LEU A 27 0.51 -5.21 9.80
CA LEU A 27 -0.37 -5.83 10.79
C LEU A 27 -0.63 -7.30 10.46
N LYS A 28 -0.93 -7.60 9.19
CA LYS A 28 -1.20 -8.96 8.71
C LYS A 28 0.02 -9.87 8.82
N TYR A 29 1.21 -9.37 8.45
CA TYR A 29 2.46 -10.12 8.58
C TYR A 29 2.79 -10.46 10.03
N LYS A 30 2.63 -9.49 10.94
CA LYS A 30 2.80 -9.69 12.38
C LYS A 30 1.66 -10.52 13.01
N GLN A 31 0.63 -10.88 12.25
CA GLN A 31 -0.55 -11.61 12.72
C GLN A 31 -1.29 -10.89 13.87
N LEU A 32 -1.25 -9.57 13.85
CA LEU A 32 -1.97 -8.73 14.83
C LEU A 32 -3.41 -8.58 14.39
N PRO A 33 -4.39 -8.98 15.21
CA PRO A 33 -5.80 -8.73 14.92
C PRO A 33 -6.08 -7.24 15.00
N PHE A 34 -6.78 -6.70 14.00
CA PHE A 34 -7.13 -5.28 13.96
C PHE A 34 -8.52 -5.07 13.35
N GLU A 35 -9.15 -4.00 13.75
CA GLU A 35 -10.38 -3.49 13.16
C GLU A 35 -10.03 -2.45 12.09
N PHE A 36 -10.51 -2.64 10.86
CA PHE A 36 -10.37 -1.62 9.83
C PHE A 36 -11.54 -0.64 9.90
N ILE A 37 -11.25 0.64 10.11
CA ILE A 37 -12.22 1.72 10.17
C ILE A 37 -12.12 2.56 8.90
N PRO A 38 -13.04 2.38 7.95
CA PRO A 38 -13.03 3.17 6.72
C PRO A 38 -13.34 4.64 7.01
N VAL A 39 -12.49 5.52 6.47
CA VAL A 39 -12.60 6.98 6.67
C VAL A 39 -13.40 7.61 5.54
N ASN A 40 -14.42 8.38 5.87
CA ASN A 40 -15.17 9.15 4.87
C ASN A 40 -14.27 10.28 4.31
N PRO A 41 -13.99 10.31 2.99
CA PRO A 41 -13.03 11.25 2.40
C PRO A 41 -13.48 12.72 2.48
N ILE A 42 -14.78 12.97 2.64
CA ILE A 42 -15.37 14.31 2.71
C ILE A 42 -15.37 14.82 4.15
N THR A 43 -15.95 14.05 5.08
CA THR A 43 -16.19 14.49 6.46
C THR A 43 -15.06 14.19 7.40
N ARG A 44 -14.29 13.11 7.14
CA ARG A 44 -13.19 12.58 7.98
C ARG A 44 -13.55 12.45 9.45
N LYS A 45 -14.84 12.15 9.75
CA LYS A 45 -15.34 12.07 11.13
C LYS A 45 -14.57 11.06 11.96
N GLN A 46 -14.15 9.95 11.35
CA GLN A 46 -13.52 8.82 12.02
C GLN A 46 -12.12 9.13 12.58
N ILE A 47 -11.45 10.16 12.06
CA ILE A 47 -10.09 10.58 12.47
C ILE A 47 -10.05 11.99 13.07
N ARG A 48 -11.20 12.59 13.42
CA ARG A 48 -11.24 13.95 14.00
C ARG A 48 -10.48 14.06 15.31
N PHE A 49 -10.43 12.98 16.09
CA PHE A 49 -9.72 12.94 17.37
C PHE A 49 -8.21 13.19 17.23
N THR A 50 -7.64 12.95 16.03
CA THR A 50 -6.22 13.16 15.77
C THR A 50 -5.89 14.57 15.30
N ASN A 51 -6.89 15.38 14.99
CA ASN A 51 -6.74 16.68 14.31
C ASN A 51 -5.95 16.58 12.98
N GLN A 52 -5.89 15.38 12.38
CA GLN A 52 -5.19 15.08 11.13
C GLN A 52 -6.17 14.99 9.96
N LYS A 53 -5.64 15.14 8.74
CA LYS A 53 -6.40 15.00 7.49
C LYS A 53 -5.90 13.85 6.63
N GLN A 54 -4.77 13.26 7.01
CA GLN A 54 -4.08 12.21 6.25
C GLN A 54 -4.39 10.84 6.84
N VAL A 55 -4.29 9.82 6.00
CA VAL A 55 -4.38 8.41 6.36
C VAL A 55 -3.12 7.69 5.84
N PRO A 56 -2.67 6.62 6.52
CA PRO A 56 -3.28 5.91 7.62
C PRO A 56 -3.18 6.63 8.97
N VAL A 57 -4.12 6.31 9.85
CA VAL A 57 -3.98 6.49 11.28
C VAL A 57 -4.10 5.10 11.90
N LEU A 58 -3.21 4.75 12.80
CA LEU A 58 -3.26 3.53 13.60
C LEU A 58 -3.45 3.90 15.05
N SER A 59 -4.40 3.25 15.74
CA SER A 59 -4.49 3.31 17.20
C SER A 59 -4.23 1.94 17.81
N ILE A 60 -3.55 1.94 18.95
CA ILE A 60 -3.37 0.80 19.84
C ILE A 60 -3.88 1.26 21.18
N ASP A 61 -5.03 0.72 21.60
CA ASP A 61 -5.80 1.20 22.74
C ASP A 61 -6.08 2.71 22.62
N GLU A 62 -5.56 3.53 23.55
CA GLU A 62 -5.76 4.99 23.57
C GLU A 62 -4.67 5.78 22.81
N GLU A 63 -3.56 5.15 22.50
CA GLU A 63 -2.47 5.78 21.76
C GLU A 63 -2.70 5.70 20.24
N TRP A 64 -2.21 6.67 19.50
CA TRP A 64 -2.31 6.65 18.05
C TRP A 64 -1.10 7.30 17.38
N LYS A 65 -0.82 6.83 16.15
CA LYS A 65 0.16 7.43 15.24
C LYS A 65 -0.42 7.57 13.84
N ASN A 66 0.10 8.51 13.10
CA ASN A 66 -0.16 8.69 11.67
C ASN A 66 1.14 8.54 10.88
N ASP A 67 0.98 8.43 9.55
CA ASP A 67 2.04 8.12 8.60
C ASP A 67 2.55 6.67 8.69
N SER A 68 2.66 6.05 7.51
CA SER A 68 2.91 4.61 7.40
C SER A 68 4.31 4.18 7.88
N SER A 69 5.35 5.00 7.67
CA SER A 69 6.72 4.65 8.11
C SER A 69 6.91 4.81 9.61
N PRO A 70 6.50 5.91 10.29
CA PRO A 70 6.46 5.99 11.74
C PRO A 70 5.58 4.92 12.40
N ILE A 71 4.44 4.56 11.79
CA ILE A 71 3.59 3.47 12.27
C ILE A 71 4.34 2.14 12.23
N ALA A 72 5.07 1.85 11.16
CA ALA A 72 5.82 0.61 11.03
C ALA A 72 6.90 0.46 12.11
N ILE A 73 7.64 1.53 12.40
CA ILE A 73 8.63 1.57 13.46
C ILE A 73 7.96 1.32 14.82
N TRP A 74 6.87 2.02 15.09
CA TRP A 74 6.12 1.85 16.33
C TRP A 74 5.56 0.43 16.52
N LEU A 75 5.03 -0.18 15.45
CA LEU A 75 4.58 -1.57 15.48
C LEU A 75 5.71 -2.55 15.78
N ASP A 76 6.91 -2.31 15.24
CA ASP A 76 8.06 -3.19 15.47
C ASP A 76 8.61 -3.07 16.90
N GLU A 77 8.57 -1.87 17.46
CA GLU A 77 8.94 -1.60 18.86
C GLU A 77 7.92 -2.15 19.85
N THR A 78 6.61 -2.06 19.52
CA THR A 78 5.53 -2.49 20.42
C THR A 78 5.32 -4.02 20.37
N PHE A 79 5.50 -4.62 19.19
CA PHE A 79 5.33 -6.04 18.93
C PHE A 79 6.59 -6.60 18.26
N PRO A 80 7.64 -6.92 19.04
CA PRO A 80 8.94 -7.33 18.50
C PRO A 80 8.92 -8.71 17.81
N GLU A 81 7.86 -9.50 18.00
CA GLU A 81 7.68 -10.76 17.30
C GLU A 81 7.54 -10.52 15.80
N LYS A 82 8.23 -11.30 14.98
CA LYS A 82 8.34 -11.11 13.53
C LYS A 82 8.81 -9.70 13.16
N PRO A 83 10.07 -9.36 13.46
CA PRO A 83 10.61 -8.03 13.21
C PRO A 83 10.58 -7.71 11.71
N ILE A 84 10.14 -6.50 11.37
CA ILE A 84 10.10 -6.00 9.99
C ILE A 84 11.26 -5.04 9.68
N LEU A 85 11.99 -4.61 10.70
CA LEU A 85 13.16 -3.72 10.56
C LEU A 85 14.51 -4.47 10.62
N GLY A 86 14.48 -5.80 10.50
CA GLY A 86 15.67 -6.62 10.63
C GLY A 86 16.17 -6.76 12.08
N ILE A 87 17.26 -7.49 12.25
CA ILE A 87 17.82 -7.80 13.58
C ILE A 87 19.03 -6.91 13.88
N THR A 88 19.85 -6.61 12.88
CA THR A 88 21.06 -5.80 13.04
C THR A 88 20.82 -4.34 12.63
N ALA A 89 21.66 -3.43 13.11
CA ALA A 89 21.62 -2.03 12.68
C ALA A 89 21.86 -1.88 11.16
N ALA A 90 22.73 -2.71 10.60
CA ALA A 90 23.00 -2.71 9.15
C ALA A 90 21.77 -3.19 8.34
N ASP A 91 21.04 -4.21 8.83
CA ASP A 91 19.78 -4.64 8.18
C ASP A 91 18.75 -3.52 8.22
N ARG A 92 18.60 -2.89 9.40
CA ARG A 92 17.66 -1.78 9.58
C ARG A 92 17.96 -0.63 8.62
N GLU A 93 19.23 -0.27 8.48
CA GLU A 93 19.64 0.79 7.56
C GLU A 93 19.28 0.46 6.11
N ARG A 94 19.63 -0.74 5.63
CA ARG A 94 19.31 -1.19 4.26
C ARG A 94 17.81 -1.22 4.01
N ILE A 95 17.03 -1.77 4.95
CA ILE A 95 15.57 -1.84 4.85
C ILE A 95 14.97 -0.44 4.74
N LEU A 96 15.41 0.50 5.58
CA LEU A 96 14.92 1.88 5.56
C LEU A 96 15.31 2.62 4.28
N GLN A 97 16.50 2.39 3.73
CA GLN A 97 16.92 2.94 2.43
C GLN A 97 16.01 2.45 1.30
N VAL A 98 15.69 1.15 1.26
CA VAL A 98 14.78 0.60 0.24
C VAL A 98 13.35 1.10 0.46
N ASP A 99 12.86 1.21 1.71
CA ASP A 99 11.53 1.77 1.99
C ASP A 99 11.42 3.25 1.59
N ASP A 100 12.50 4.01 1.74
CA ASP A 100 12.57 5.40 1.29
C ASP A 100 12.51 5.48 -0.25
N TRP A 101 13.28 4.65 -0.96
CA TRP A 101 13.18 4.53 -2.42
C TRP A 101 11.77 4.17 -2.88
N ILE A 102 11.10 3.20 -2.23
CA ILE A 102 9.71 2.85 -2.52
C ILE A 102 8.79 4.07 -2.37
N SER A 103 8.98 4.84 -1.31
CA SER A 103 8.18 6.02 -0.99
C SER A 103 8.42 7.19 -1.94
N GLN A 104 9.66 7.33 -2.46
CA GLN A 104 10.07 8.44 -3.33
C GLN A 104 9.95 8.11 -4.83
N GLN A 105 10.00 6.85 -5.23
CA GLN A 105 10.01 6.44 -6.63
C GLN A 105 8.81 5.56 -7.00
N LEU A 106 8.72 4.36 -6.41
CA LEU A 106 7.73 3.36 -6.80
C LEU A 106 6.30 3.80 -6.56
N LEU A 107 6.02 4.34 -5.37
CA LEU A 107 4.69 4.80 -4.99
C LEU A 107 4.21 6.00 -5.81
N PRO A 108 5.03 7.07 -6.00
CA PRO A 108 4.68 8.17 -6.88
C PRO A 108 4.45 7.77 -8.34
N ALA A 109 5.24 6.82 -8.85
CA ALA A 109 5.05 6.29 -10.20
C ALA A 109 3.67 5.63 -10.37
N ARG A 110 3.19 4.88 -9.38
CA ARG A 110 1.85 4.30 -9.39
C ARG A 110 0.75 5.38 -9.32
N PHE A 111 0.96 6.45 -8.59
CA PHE A 111 0.03 7.60 -8.62
C PHE A 111 0.05 8.33 -9.96
N ARG A 112 1.23 8.46 -10.60
CA ARG A 112 1.33 9.01 -11.95
C ARG A 112 0.52 8.18 -12.95
N SER A 113 0.57 6.86 -12.89
CA SER A 113 -0.28 5.95 -13.68
C SER A 113 -1.77 6.16 -13.40
N ALA A 114 -2.15 6.40 -12.17
CA ALA A 114 -3.55 6.63 -11.79
C ALA A 114 -4.11 7.97 -12.30
N ILE A 115 -3.25 8.93 -12.65
CA ILE A 115 -3.62 10.23 -13.22
C ILE A 115 -3.57 10.20 -14.75
N LYS A 116 -2.58 9.50 -15.32
CA LYS A 116 -2.30 9.44 -16.76
C LYS A 116 -2.67 8.06 -17.31
N TRP A 117 -3.95 7.84 -17.56
CA TRP A 117 -4.46 6.61 -18.18
C TRP A 117 -4.14 6.59 -19.68
N ASP A 118 -3.89 5.39 -20.20
CA ASP A 118 -3.62 5.19 -21.64
C ASP A 118 -4.84 5.50 -22.51
N SER A 119 -6.05 5.28 -21.96
CA SER A 119 -7.29 5.60 -22.63
C SER A 119 -8.35 6.17 -21.70
N ALA A 120 -9.31 6.91 -22.25
CA ALA A 120 -10.47 7.39 -21.51
C ALA A 120 -11.33 6.24 -20.97
N TRP A 121 -11.40 5.13 -21.70
CA TRP A 121 -12.13 3.93 -21.29
C TRP A 121 -11.49 3.27 -20.07
N ASP A 122 -10.17 3.15 -20.04
CA ASP A 122 -9.48 2.60 -18.87
C ASP A 122 -9.65 3.49 -17.66
N ALA A 123 -9.63 4.80 -17.84
CA ALA A 123 -9.93 5.75 -16.77
C ALA A 123 -11.33 5.55 -16.17
N ILE A 124 -12.34 5.35 -17.02
CA ILE A 124 -13.73 5.14 -16.59
C ILE A 124 -13.85 3.78 -15.88
N ARG A 125 -13.34 2.70 -16.47
CA ARG A 125 -13.42 1.34 -15.91
C ARG A 125 -12.69 1.23 -14.58
N ASN A 126 -11.47 1.73 -14.51
CA ASN A 126 -10.67 1.72 -13.28
C ASN A 126 -11.27 2.63 -12.21
N GLY A 127 -11.80 3.79 -12.60
CA GLY A 127 -12.55 4.66 -11.71
C GLY A 127 -13.78 3.97 -11.11
N TRP A 128 -14.49 3.17 -11.92
CA TRP A 128 -15.63 2.38 -11.46
C TRP A 128 -15.21 1.29 -10.45
N ILE A 129 -14.14 0.54 -10.75
CA ILE A 129 -13.60 -0.50 -9.86
C ILE A 129 -13.17 0.09 -8.51
N LEU A 130 -12.41 1.18 -8.55
CA LEU A 130 -11.94 1.87 -7.34
C LEU A 130 -13.11 2.50 -6.57
N GLY A 131 -14.06 3.09 -7.28
CA GLY A 131 -15.29 3.63 -6.70
C GLY A 131 -16.13 2.56 -6.01
N ALA A 132 -16.27 1.38 -6.60
CA ALA A 132 -16.97 0.25 -5.99
C ALA A 132 -16.29 -0.23 -4.71
N ALA A 133 -14.94 -0.32 -4.71
CA ALA A 133 -14.17 -0.67 -3.53
C ALA A 133 -14.37 0.35 -2.38
N MET A 134 -14.38 1.64 -2.71
CA MET A 134 -14.65 2.70 -1.75
C MET A 134 -16.08 2.65 -1.23
N ASN A 135 -17.07 2.47 -2.13
CA ASN A 135 -18.49 2.46 -1.77
C ASN A 135 -18.89 1.24 -0.93
N ASN A 136 -18.19 0.12 -1.10
CA ASN A 136 -18.39 -1.04 -0.24
C ASN A 136 -18.00 -0.76 1.22
N ALA A 137 -16.92 0.00 1.41
CA ALA A 137 -16.44 0.35 2.75
C ALA A 137 -17.17 1.57 3.36
N ILE A 138 -17.55 2.54 2.52
CA ILE A 138 -18.17 3.79 2.95
C ILE A 138 -19.26 4.16 1.94
N SER A 139 -20.46 4.40 2.44
CA SER A 139 -21.54 4.91 1.57
C SER A 139 -21.16 6.29 1.03
N ILE A 140 -20.78 6.35 -0.24
CA ILE A 140 -20.50 7.58 -0.99
C ILE A 140 -21.61 7.81 -2.03
N PRO A 141 -21.99 9.06 -2.30
CA PRO A 141 -22.98 9.35 -3.35
C PRO A 141 -22.57 8.73 -4.68
N TRP A 142 -23.52 8.08 -5.36
CA TRP A 142 -23.25 7.33 -6.59
C TRP A 142 -22.59 8.16 -7.70
N TYR A 143 -22.93 9.45 -7.80
CA TYR A 143 -22.32 10.35 -8.79
C TYR A 143 -20.82 10.58 -8.56
N LEU A 144 -20.31 10.46 -7.33
CA LEU A 144 -18.88 10.57 -7.04
C LEU A 144 -18.07 9.40 -7.62
N GLN A 145 -18.70 8.22 -7.80
CA GLN A 145 -18.04 7.09 -8.44
C GLN A 145 -17.73 7.41 -9.92
N PHE A 146 -18.68 8.04 -10.64
CA PHE A 146 -18.44 8.47 -12.01
C PHE A 146 -17.45 9.64 -12.12
N MET A 147 -17.44 10.50 -11.12
CA MET A 147 -16.50 11.64 -11.08
C MET A 147 -15.09 11.25 -10.61
N TRP A 148 -14.90 10.02 -10.13
CA TRP A 148 -13.64 9.59 -9.54
C TRP A 148 -12.41 9.85 -10.42
N PRO A 149 -12.39 9.56 -11.73
CA PRO A 149 -11.27 9.88 -12.60
C PRO A 149 -10.93 11.39 -12.65
N VAL A 150 -11.96 12.24 -12.61
CA VAL A 150 -11.78 13.69 -12.60
C VAL A 150 -11.29 14.19 -11.24
N LEU A 151 -11.82 13.63 -10.16
CA LEU A 151 -11.43 13.98 -8.79
C LEU A 151 -9.99 13.61 -8.51
N ILE A 152 -9.53 12.43 -8.94
CA ILE A 152 -8.14 12.00 -8.81
C ILE A 152 -7.22 12.94 -9.58
N LYS A 153 -7.53 13.27 -10.84
CA LYS A 153 -6.72 14.20 -11.64
C LYS A 153 -6.59 15.59 -11.02
N ARG A 154 -7.55 16.01 -10.22
CA ARG A 154 -7.55 17.33 -9.54
C ARG A 154 -7.03 17.29 -8.11
N ALA A 155 -6.68 16.14 -7.60
CA ALA A 155 -6.24 15.97 -6.22
C ALA A 155 -4.84 16.57 -6.00
N LYS A 156 -4.77 17.75 -5.40
CA LYS A 156 -3.52 18.50 -5.18
C LYS A 156 -2.44 17.69 -4.44
N PHE A 157 -2.85 16.79 -3.54
CA PHE A 157 -1.89 15.96 -2.80
C PHE A 157 -1.17 14.96 -3.73
N LEU A 158 -1.86 14.41 -4.74
CA LEU A 158 -1.24 13.52 -5.72
C LEU A 158 -0.22 14.27 -6.57
N HIS A 159 -0.56 15.49 -7.01
CA HIS A 159 0.38 16.32 -7.76
C HIS A 159 1.65 16.65 -6.96
N ARG A 160 1.55 16.82 -5.64
CA ARG A 160 2.73 16.99 -4.77
C ARG A 160 3.58 15.73 -4.69
N ILE A 161 2.95 14.57 -4.61
CA ILE A 161 3.66 13.29 -4.54
C ILE A 161 4.38 13.00 -5.85
N ILE A 162 3.73 13.19 -7.00
CA ILE A 162 4.35 12.91 -8.30
C ILE A 162 5.36 13.98 -8.72
N ALA A 163 5.34 15.18 -8.13
CA ALA A 163 6.27 16.26 -8.48
C ALA A 163 7.73 15.96 -8.14
N GLN A 164 8.00 14.93 -7.35
CA GLN A 164 9.36 14.46 -7.07
C GLN A 164 9.93 13.53 -8.15
N LEU A 165 9.10 13.07 -9.09
CA LEU A 165 9.52 12.26 -10.23
C LEU A 165 9.98 13.15 -11.39
N ASP A 166 10.82 12.60 -12.25
CA ASP A 166 11.04 13.17 -13.57
C ASP A 166 9.77 13.00 -14.42
N LEU A 167 9.05 14.09 -14.65
CA LEU A 167 7.80 14.07 -15.40
C LEU A 167 8.01 14.05 -16.91
N GLU A 168 9.24 14.33 -17.39
CA GLU A 168 9.60 14.24 -18.81
C GLU A 168 9.89 12.79 -19.22
N GLU A 169 10.31 11.93 -18.26
CA GLU A 169 10.50 10.50 -18.53
C GLU A 169 9.17 9.87 -18.99
N PRO A 170 9.13 9.12 -20.12
CA PRO A 170 7.93 8.44 -20.57
C PRO A 170 7.43 7.46 -19.52
N LEU A 171 6.09 7.40 -19.29
CA LEU A 171 5.49 6.64 -18.19
C LEU A 171 5.93 5.17 -18.17
N TRP A 172 5.97 4.53 -19.34
CA TRP A 172 6.32 3.12 -19.44
C TRP A 172 7.81 2.85 -19.27
N GLU A 173 8.67 3.72 -19.77
CA GLU A 173 10.12 3.64 -19.56
C GLU A 173 10.45 3.78 -18.06
N MET A 174 9.80 4.70 -17.38
CA MET A 174 9.91 4.84 -15.93
C MET A 174 9.51 3.56 -15.20
N HIS A 175 8.39 2.92 -15.57
CA HIS A 175 7.99 1.68 -14.92
C HIS A 175 8.91 0.50 -15.23
N GLU A 176 9.47 0.41 -16.45
CA GLU A 176 10.48 -0.60 -16.80
C GLU A 176 11.73 -0.42 -15.93
N ARG A 177 12.25 0.80 -15.85
CA ARG A 177 13.41 1.14 -15.01
C ARG A 177 13.15 0.82 -13.54
N LEU A 178 11.99 1.22 -12.99
CA LEU A 178 11.64 0.94 -11.60
C LEU A 178 11.42 -0.56 -11.32
N ALA A 179 11.00 -1.33 -12.32
CA ALA A 179 10.92 -2.78 -12.19
C ALA A 179 12.32 -3.41 -12.11
N ASP A 180 13.26 -2.93 -12.92
CA ASP A 180 14.66 -3.39 -12.90
C ASP A 180 15.35 -2.98 -11.58
N GLU A 181 15.17 -1.73 -11.11
CA GLU A 181 15.65 -1.27 -9.79
C GLU A 181 15.05 -2.10 -8.63
N LEU A 182 13.75 -2.45 -8.70
CA LEU A 182 13.12 -3.29 -7.67
C LEU A 182 13.75 -4.70 -7.63
N ILE A 183 14.14 -5.25 -8.79
CA ILE A 183 14.89 -6.52 -8.87
C ILE A 183 16.27 -6.35 -8.22
N GLU A 184 16.97 -5.25 -8.49
CA GLU A 184 18.26 -4.96 -7.86
C GLU A 184 18.15 -4.89 -6.34
N HIS A 185 17.07 -4.32 -5.80
CA HIS A 185 16.81 -4.27 -4.37
C HIS A 185 16.52 -5.64 -3.72
N ILE A 186 16.12 -6.66 -4.48
CA ILE A 186 16.06 -8.05 -3.99
C ILE A 186 17.49 -8.58 -3.76
N GLY A 187 18.41 -8.29 -4.69
CA GLY A 187 19.80 -8.68 -4.59
C GLY A 187 19.98 -10.19 -4.50
N LYS A 188 20.71 -10.65 -3.49
CA LYS A 188 21.02 -12.09 -3.25
C LYS A 188 20.00 -12.79 -2.36
N GLY A 189 19.05 -12.06 -1.79
CA GLY A 189 18.01 -12.62 -0.92
C GLY A 189 16.74 -13.03 -1.68
N PRO A 190 15.80 -13.71 -1.04
CA PRO A 190 14.45 -13.89 -1.58
C PRO A 190 13.56 -12.64 -1.38
N PHE A 191 13.99 -11.69 -0.54
CA PHE A 191 13.25 -10.49 -0.18
C PHE A 191 14.09 -9.23 -0.39
N LEU A 192 13.43 -8.07 -0.41
CA LEU A 192 14.08 -6.78 -0.58
C LEU A 192 15.12 -6.52 0.52
N ALA A 193 16.08 -5.64 0.22
CA ALA A 193 17.23 -5.36 1.08
C ALA A 193 18.10 -6.59 1.40
N GLU A 194 18.10 -7.60 0.51
CA GLU A 194 18.82 -8.88 0.66
C GLU A 194 18.39 -9.68 1.91
N MET A 195 17.16 -9.51 2.38
CA MET A 195 16.67 -10.17 3.58
C MET A 195 16.27 -11.62 3.32
N GLN A 196 16.31 -12.46 4.39
CA GLN A 196 15.88 -13.86 4.36
C GLN A 196 14.42 -14.03 4.80
N THR A 197 13.81 -13.00 5.35
CA THR A 197 12.40 -12.94 5.74
C THR A 197 11.82 -11.62 5.27
N PRO A 198 10.50 -11.53 5.03
CA PRO A 198 9.87 -10.28 4.64
C PRO A 198 10.17 -9.15 5.61
N SER A 199 10.52 -8.00 5.08
CA SER A 199 10.86 -6.79 5.81
C SER A 199 9.82 -5.68 5.58
N LEU A 200 10.01 -4.54 6.23
CA LEU A 200 9.26 -3.31 5.97
C LEU A 200 9.22 -2.98 4.47
N ALA A 201 10.36 -3.12 3.78
CA ALA A 201 10.47 -2.81 2.35
C ALA A 201 9.53 -3.70 1.51
N ASP A 202 9.52 -5.02 1.77
CA ASP A 202 8.64 -5.95 1.07
C ASP A 202 7.17 -5.63 1.29
N LEU A 203 6.80 -5.43 2.56
CA LEU A 203 5.41 -5.16 2.95
C LEU A 203 4.93 -3.77 2.48
N SER A 204 5.86 -2.88 2.11
CA SER A 204 5.59 -1.59 1.48
C SER A 204 5.40 -1.71 -0.03
N ALA A 205 6.30 -2.41 -0.72
CA ALA A 205 6.27 -2.54 -2.17
C ALA A 205 5.18 -3.52 -2.66
N TYR A 206 4.99 -4.64 -1.96
CA TYR A 206 4.07 -5.70 -2.36
C TYR A 206 2.65 -5.21 -2.67
N PRO A 207 1.95 -4.48 -1.77
CA PRO A 207 0.61 -4.00 -2.07
C PRO A 207 0.57 -3.02 -3.24
N ILE A 208 1.64 -2.26 -3.50
CA ILE A 208 1.75 -1.34 -4.63
C ILE A 208 1.80 -2.12 -5.95
N VAL A 209 2.55 -3.23 -5.99
CA VAL A 209 2.73 -4.07 -7.18
C VAL A 209 1.48 -4.91 -7.46
N ILE A 210 0.92 -5.56 -6.43
CA ILE A 210 -0.14 -6.56 -6.62
C ILE A 210 -1.55 -5.96 -6.72
N PHE A 211 -1.79 -4.76 -6.17
CA PHE A 211 -3.12 -4.16 -6.06
C PHE A 211 -3.87 -4.11 -7.40
N SER A 212 -3.23 -3.60 -8.45
CA SER A 212 -3.86 -3.48 -9.78
C SER A 212 -4.23 -4.83 -10.36
N HIS A 213 -3.42 -5.86 -10.11
CA HIS A 213 -3.71 -7.23 -10.53
C HIS A 213 -4.94 -7.78 -9.80
N LEU A 214 -4.93 -7.80 -8.48
CA LEU A 214 -6.03 -8.36 -7.67
C LEU A 214 -7.36 -7.64 -7.90
N MET A 215 -7.32 -6.32 -8.04
CA MET A 215 -8.51 -5.51 -8.33
C MET A 215 -8.97 -5.60 -9.79
N GLY A 216 -8.19 -6.24 -10.68
CA GLY A 216 -8.50 -6.34 -12.10
C GLY A 216 -8.50 -4.98 -12.80
N LEU A 217 -7.64 -4.06 -12.37
CA LEU A 217 -7.49 -2.78 -13.06
C LEU A 217 -6.97 -3.00 -14.48
N HIS A 218 -7.48 -2.20 -15.39
CA HIS A 218 -7.03 -2.18 -16.78
C HIS A 218 -5.71 -1.42 -16.91
N GLY A 219 -4.90 -1.87 -17.83
CA GLY A 219 -3.55 -1.37 -18.07
C GLY A 219 -2.49 -2.43 -17.84
N ARG A 220 -1.32 -2.16 -18.37
CA ARG A 220 -0.15 -3.03 -18.25
C ARG A 220 0.40 -2.98 -16.81
N ASN A 221 0.82 -4.13 -16.30
CA ASN A 221 1.54 -4.21 -15.05
C ASN A 221 2.94 -4.79 -15.31
N VAL A 222 3.88 -3.91 -15.65
CA VAL A 222 5.27 -4.24 -16.02
C VAL A 222 5.95 -5.11 -14.95
N TYR A 223 5.65 -4.84 -13.68
CA TYR A 223 6.25 -5.58 -12.55
C TYR A 223 5.89 -7.08 -12.58
N LEU A 224 4.67 -7.44 -12.98
CA LEU A 224 4.23 -8.83 -13.06
C LEU A 224 4.58 -9.51 -14.39
N GLU A 225 5.23 -8.81 -15.29
CA GLU A 225 5.83 -9.38 -16.51
C GLU A 225 7.26 -9.89 -16.25
N ARG A 226 7.90 -9.49 -15.14
CA ARG A 226 9.23 -9.93 -14.71
C ARG A 226 9.12 -11.18 -13.84
N LYS A 227 9.76 -12.28 -14.23
CA LYS A 227 9.73 -13.56 -13.49
C LYS A 227 10.25 -13.43 -12.06
N GLU A 228 11.30 -12.63 -11.87
CA GLU A 228 11.92 -12.34 -10.59
C GLU A 228 10.91 -11.69 -9.63
N LEU A 229 10.17 -10.69 -10.11
CA LEU A 229 9.16 -9.99 -9.31
C LEU A 229 7.93 -10.85 -9.04
N VAL A 230 7.54 -11.72 -9.97
CA VAL A 230 6.48 -12.71 -9.73
C VAL A 230 6.92 -13.69 -8.64
N THR A 231 8.17 -14.18 -8.68
CA THR A 231 8.73 -15.06 -7.66
C THR A 231 8.78 -14.37 -6.29
N TRP A 232 9.26 -13.13 -6.25
CA TRP A 232 9.24 -12.31 -5.04
C TRP A 232 7.82 -12.08 -4.50
N CYS A 233 6.86 -11.73 -5.35
CA CYS A 233 5.47 -11.55 -4.95
C CYS A 233 4.90 -12.83 -4.32
N LYS A 234 5.16 -14.01 -4.89
CA LYS A 234 4.74 -15.30 -4.33
C LYS A 234 5.38 -15.56 -2.96
N ALA A 235 6.68 -15.26 -2.83
CA ALA A 235 7.40 -15.40 -1.57
C ALA A 235 6.80 -14.50 -0.49
N VAL A 236 6.53 -13.22 -0.78
CA VAL A 236 5.87 -12.30 0.18
C VAL A 236 4.45 -12.78 0.50
N GLN A 237 3.70 -13.19 -0.51
CA GLN A 237 2.32 -13.67 -0.35
C GLN A 237 2.22 -14.87 0.59
N SER A 238 3.18 -15.78 0.59
CA SER A 238 3.17 -16.95 1.48
C SER A 238 3.20 -16.61 2.97
N HIS A 239 3.57 -15.37 3.31
CA HIS A 239 3.59 -14.84 4.67
C HIS A 239 2.37 -13.98 5.03
N LEU A 240 1.45 -13.76 4.08
CA LEU A 240 0.26 -12.95 4.23
C LEU A 240 -1.01 -13.82 4.12
N PRO A 241 -2.18 -13.34 4.60
CA PRO A 241 -3.43 -14.06 4.37
C PRO A 241 -3.80 -14.07 2.88
N ALA A 242 -4.73 -14.98 2.51
CA ALA A 242 -5.22 -15.13 1.14
C ALA A 242 -5.72 -13.81 0.51
N ASN A 243 -6.35 -12.94 1.30
CA ASN A 243 -6.66 -11.58 0.87
C ASN A 243 -5.71 -10.59 1.57
N PRO A 244 -4.68 -10.08 0.89
CA PRO A 244 -3.78 -9.09 1.45
C PRO A 244 -4.38 -7.67 1.48
N LEU A 245 -5.46 -7.43 0.73
CA LEU A 245 -6.10 -6.11 0.62
C LEU A 245 -7.11 -5.85 1.75
N LEU A 246 -7.70 -4.67 1.75
CA LEU A 246 -8.74 -4.22 2.69
C LEU A 246 -10.13 -4.15 2.03
N VAL A 247 -10.34 -4.96 1.00
CA VAL A 247 -11.63 -5.11 0.32
C VAL A 247 -12.16 -6.52 0.52
N PRO A 248 -13.48 -6.74 0.48
CA PRO A 248 -14.06 -8.09 0.52
C PRO A 248 -13.55 -8.97 -0.62
N ASP A 249 -13.44 -10.28 -0.38
CA ASP A 249 -12.99 -11.26 -1.38
C ASP A 249 -13.79 -11.19 -2.68
N GLY A 250 -15.09 -10.95 -2.61
CA GLY A 250 -15.94 -10.82 -3.78
C GLY A 250 -15.62 -9.62 -4.71
N LEU A 251 -14.79 -8.69 -4.27
CA LEU A 251 -14.28 -7.60 -5.10
C LEU A 251 -12.94 -7.91 -5.76
N LEU A 252 -12.26 -8.97 -5.36
CA LEU A 252 -11.06 -9.44 -6.05
C LEU A 252 -11.48 -10.01 -7.41
N LYS A 253 -10.81 -9.58 -8.47
CA LYS A 253 -11.14 -9.96 -9.86
C LYS A 253 -10.16 -10.96 -10.44
N ARG A 254 -9.00 -11.11 -9.83
CA ARG A 254 -7.99 -12.09 -10.21
C ARG A 254 -7.48 -12.81 -8.97
N GLU A 255 -7.09 -14.04 -9.17
CA GLU A 255 -6.48 -14.85 -8.12
C GLU A 255 -5.08 -14.35 -7.75
N LEU A 256 -4.65 -14.73 -6.57
CA LEU A 256 -3.26 -14.55 -6.15
C LEU A 256 -2.31 -15.23 -7.13
N LEU A 257 -1.09 -14.74 -7.17
CA LEU A 257 -0.02 -15.40 -7.89
C LEU A 257 0.34 -16.70 -7.14
N VAL A 258 -0.15 -17.82 -7.63
CA VAL A 258 0.10 -19.16 -7.02
C VAL A 258 1.26 -19.85 -7.72
#